data_0cdd1e1db1ab50854fd64dd537860aff
#
_entry.id   0cdd1e1db1ab50854fd64dd537860aff
#
_cell.length_a   1.000
_cell.length_b   1.000
_cell.length_c   1.000
_cell.angle_alpha   90.00
_cell.angle_beta   90.00
_cell.angle_gamma   90.00
#
_symmetry.space_group_name_H-M   'P 1'
#
loop_
_entity.id
_entity.type
_entity.pdbx_description
1 polymer ?
#
loop_
_entity_poly.entity_id
_entity_poly.type
_entity_poly.pdbx_seq_one_letter_code
_entity_poly.pdbx_strand_id
1 'polypeptide(L)'
;MANHNVTNNDPHSKEQLSMYFDPFIFSNIKELKLDGININQLIIVFWDISKFSALVKELKVLVKKRMKKQGPIFHELEYLLRDYYTEATRNIKENDGILDKFIGDGIFSYFGYQEREFDQVYSKAVGAAYELKTNFVKIKEKHLKILCSHYGYRPITDINLKCAMHLGEVLFGYWYSPLRSQITAIGDDVNFCSRIEGFAENDQIIISKELNDALRKINNNTFKTKKIKIPEDKKLKTYEHVKYLYELIGKDKKN
;
A
#
# COMPACT_ATOMS: atom_id res chain seq x y z
N MET A 1 -32.34 -3.45 21.19
CA MET A 1 -31.02 -2.83 21.48
C MET A 1 -30.33 -3.76 22.46
N ALA A 2 -29.47 -4.64 21.97
CA ALA A 2 -28.76 -5.61 22.81
C ALA A 2 -27.35 -5.07 23.09
N ASN A 3 -27.10 -4.71 24.35
CA ASN A 3 -25.77 -4.39 24.84
C ASN A 3 -24.92 -5.66 24.78
N HIS A 4 -24.08 -5.80 23.78
CA HIS A 4 -23.05 -6.83 23.78
C HIS A 4 -21.87 -6.34 24.61
N ASN A 5 -21.98 -6.52 25.92
CA ASN A 5 -20.82 -6.52 26.79
C ASN A 5 -19.94 -7.71 26.38
N VAL A 6 -18.76 -7.46 25.86
CA VAL A 6 -17.73 -8.48 25.60
C VAL A 6 -17.37 -9.13 26.93
N THR A 7 -17.96 -10.31 27.20
CA THR A 7 -17.63 -11.12 28.36
C THR A 7 -16.37 -11.93 28.08
N ASN A 8 -15.61 -12.29 29.12
CA ASN A 8 -14.34 -13.04 29.05
C ASN A 8 -14.43 -14.45 28.41
N ASN A 9 -15.58 -14.86 27.87
CA ASN A 9 -15.81 -16.12 27.16
C ASN A 9 -16.07 -15.94 25.66
N ASP A 10 -15.76 -14.78 25.09
CA ASP A 10 -15.87 -14.55 23.67
C ASP A 10 -14.76 -15.37 22.96
N PRO A 11 -15.10 -16.23 21.95
CA PRO A 11 -14.12 -16.99 21.17
C PRO A 11 -13.10 -16.11 20.43
N HIS A 12 -13.28 -14.79 20.42
CA HIS A 12 -12.34 -13.81 19.95
C HIS A 12 -11.60 -13.17 21.13
N SER A 13 -10.83 -13.96 21.91
CA SER A 13 -9.97 -13.38 22.95
C SER A 13 -9.03 -12.33 22.35
N LYS A 14 -8.69 -11.27 23.13
CA LYS A 14 -7.81 -10.19 22.69
C LYS A 14 -6.49 -10.71 22.08
N GLU A 15 -5.96 -11.81 22.60
CA GLU A 15 -4.73 -12.44 22.12
C GLU A 15 -4.90 -13.04 20.72
N GLN A 16 -6.05 -13.66 20.43
CA GLN A 16 -6.34 -14.18 19.10
C GLN A 16 -6.57 -13.05 18.09
N LEU A 17 -7.25 -11.98 18.48
CA LEU A 17 -7.44 -10.81 17.62
C LEU A 17 -6.12 -10.10 17.31
N SER A 18 -5.16 -10.06 18.25
CA SER A 18 -3.86 -9.39 18.04
C SER A 18 -3.04 -9.99 16.91
N MET A 19 -3.25 -11.25 16.57
CA MET A 19 -2.53 -11.91 15.45
C MET A 19 -3.06 -11.55 14.06
N TYR A 20 -4.27 -10.99 14.00
CA TYR A 20 -4.96 -10.72 12.73
C TYR A 20 -5.05 -9.23 12.38
N PHE A 21 -4.67 -8.35 13.31
CA PHE A 21 -4.78 -6.91 13.12
C PHE A 21 -3.44 -6.22 13.33
N ASP A 22 -3.27 -5.08 12.66
CA ASP A 22 -2.15 -4.20 12.96
C ASP A 22 -2.12 -3.86 14.45
N PRO A 23 -0.95 -3.92 15.13
CA PRO A 23 -0.83 -3.66 16.57
C PRO A 23 -1.38 -2.30 17.01
N PHE A 24 -1.31 -1.27 16.15
CA PHE A 24 -1.90 0.03 16.41
C PHE A 24 -3.43 -0.05 16.43
N ILE A 25 -4.03 -0.68 15.42
CA ILE A 25 -5.47 -0.92 15.36
C ILE A 25 -5.91 -1.71 16.60
N PHE A 26 -5.15 -2.75 16.93
CA PHE A 26 -5.48 -3.61 18.07
C PHE A 26 -5.40 -2.87 19.42
N SER A 27 -4.39 -2.03 19.67
CA SER A 27 -4.25 -1.26 20.90
C SER A 27 -5.36 -0.22 21.06
N ASN A 28 -5.86 0.32 19.95
CA ASN A 28 -6.93 1.33 19.93
C ASN A 28 -8.33 0.75 19.70
N ILE A 29 -8.47 -0.58 19.62
CA ILE A 29 -9.74 -1.27 19.30
C ILE A 29 -10.87 -0.93 20.30
N LYS A 30 -10.53 -0.51 21.54
CA LYS A 30 -11.51 -0.07 22.54
C LYS A 30 -12.07 1.32 22.25
N GLU A 31 -11.27 2.17 21.59
CA GLU A 31 -11.66 3.53 21.17
C GLU A 31 -12.33 3.50 19.80
N LEU A 32 -12.02 2.49 18.99
CA LEU A 32 -12.84 2.11 17.84
C LEU A 32 -14.20 1.71 18.43
N LYS A 33 -15.17 2.61 18.37
CA LYS A 33 -16.57 2.26 18.63
C LYS A 33 -16.93 1.16 17.66
N LEU A 34 -16.78 -0.09 18.05
CA LEU A 34 -17.04 -1.26 17.23
C LEU A 34 -18.51 -1.34 16.78
N ASP A 35 -19.37 -0.50 17.37
CA ASP A 35 -20.80 -0.46 17.10
C ASP A 35 -21.20 0.55 16.02
N GLY A 36 -20.26 1.17 15.31
CA GLY A 36 -20.58 2.20 14.35
C GLY A 36 -19.66 2.26 13.13
N ILE A 37 -20.27 2.51 11.98
CA ILE A 37 -19.57 2.93 10.78
C ILE A 37 -19.14 4.38 10.99
N ASN A 38 -17.84 4.62 11.09
CA ASN A 38 -17.30 5.96 11.18
C ASN A 38 -16.83 6.42 9.79
N ILE A 39 -17.30 7.59 9.37
CA ILE A 39 -16.75 8.27 8.20
C ILE A 39 -15.47 8.96 8.63
N ASN A 40 -14.36 8.64 7.98
CA ASN A 40 -13.05 9.23 8.23
C ASN A 40 -12.46 9.75 6.93
N GLN A 41 -11.84 10.93 6.99
CA GLN A 41 -11.00 11.40 5.92
C GLN A 41 -9.60 10.80 6.11
N LEU A 42 -9.12 10.05 5.11
CA LEU A 42 -7.82 9.37 5.18
C LEU A 42 -7.02 9.61 3.89
N ILE A 43 -5.70 9.50 4.00
CA ILE A 43 -4.86 9.29 2.83
C ILE A 43 -4.79 7.79 2.59
N ILE A 44 -5.45 7.36 1.54
CA ILE A 44 -5.52 5.98 1.09
C ILE A 44 -4.31 5.72 0.21
N VAL A 45 -3.60 4.61 0.45
CA VAL A 45 -2.37 4.29 -0.28
C VAL A 45 -2.39 2.83 -0.74
N PHE A 46 -2.21 2.63 -2.04
CA PHE A 46 -1.96 1.34 -2.66
C PHE A 46 -0.54 1.30 -3.21
N TRP A 47 0.13 0.20 -2.94
CA TRP A 47 1.47 -0.12 -3.43
C TRP A 47 1.41 -1.40 -4.24
N ASP A 48 2.19 -1.51 -5.29
CA ASP A 48 2.26 -2.72 -6.10
C ASP A 48 3.63 -2.86 -6.75
N ILE A 49 4.10 -4.09 -6.91
CA ILE A 49 5.35 -4.36 -7.60
C ILE A 49 5.05 -4.49 -9.10
N SER A 50 5.39 -3.46 -9.85
CA SER A 50 5.17 -3.46 -11.30
C SER A 50 5.87 -4.64 -11.97
N LYS A 51 5.16 -5.30 -12.90
CA LYS A 51 5.65 -6.46 -13.66
C LYS A 51 6.00 -7.70 -12.82
N PHE A 52 5.58 -7.79 -11.54
CA PHE A 52 5.86 -8.97 -10.71
C PHE A 52 5.35 -10.27 -11.35
N SER A 53 4.13 -10.28 -11.88
CA SER A 53 3.58 -11.43 -12.59
C SER A 53 4.39 -11.83 -13.82
N ALA A 54 5.02 -10.87 -14.50
CA ALA A 54 5.91 -11.15 -15.64
C ALA A 54 7.21 -11.82 -15.16
N LEU A 55 7.81 -11.33 -14.07
CA LEU A 55 8.97 -11.96 -13.43
C LEU A 55 8.66 -13.40 -13.01
N VAL A 56 7.50 -13.64 -12.38
CA VAL A 56 7.07 -15.00 -11.99
C VAL A 56 6.95 -15.92 -13.20
N LYS A 57 6.37 -15.44 -14.33
CA LYS A 57 6.27 -16.20 -15.58
C LYS A 57 7.65 -16.50 -16.16
N GLU A 58 8.54 -15.54 -16.17
CA GLU A 58 9.91 -15.66 -16.65
C GLU A 58 10.66 -16.76 -15.87
N LEU A 59 10.58 -16.73 -14.53
CA LEU A 59 11.21 -17.74 -13.67
C LEU A 59 10.58 -19.13 -13.85
N LYS A 60 9.26 -19.23 -14.05
CA LYS A 60 8.59 -20.51 -14.37
C LYS A 60 9.12 -21.14 -15.66
N VAL A 61 9.34 -20.34 -16.69
CA VAL A 61 9.91 -20.82 -17.97
C VAL A 61 11.34 -21.30 -17.79
N LEU A 62 12.14 -20.57 -16.98
CA LEU A 62 13.51 -20.95 -16.69
C LEU A 62 13.59 -22.32 -15.96
N VAL A 63 12.77 -22.50 -14.94
CA VAL A 63 12.72 -23.74 -14.15
C VAL A 63 12.36 -24.93 -15.05
N LYS A 64 11.38 -24.78 -15.94
CA LYS A 64 11.00 -25.84 -16.89
C LYS A 64 12.13 -26.21 -17.85
N LYS A 65 12.96 -25.25 -18.27
CA LYS A 65 14.03 -25.48 -19.26
C LYS A 65 15.32 -26.06 -18.65
N ARG A 66 15.67 -25.67 -17.42
CA ARG A 66 17.00 -25.90 -16.84
C ARG A 66 17.05 -26.84 -15.65
N MET A 67 15.96 -27.02 -14.93
CA MET A 67 16.00 -27.69 -13.63
C MET A 67 15.02 -28.85 -13.52
N LYS A 68 15.56 -30.04 -13.29
CA LYS A 68 14.77 -31.20 -12.83
C LYS A 68 14.24 -31.05 -11.38
N LYS A 69 14.73 -30.04 -10.60
CA LYS A 69 14.30 -29.75 -9.20
C LYS A 69 13.78 -28.32 -9.11
N GLN A 70 12.49 -28.15 -8.84
CA GLN A 70 11.74 -26.88 -8.96
C GLN A 70 11.80 -25.95 -7.73
N GLY A 71 12.38 -26.39 -6.59
CA GLY A 71 12.20 -25.69 -5.32
C GLY A 71 12.92 -24.35 -5.16
N PRO A 72 14.24 -24.28 -5.25
CA PRO A 72 15.02 -23.19 -4.63
C PRO A 72 14.80 -21.80 -5.25
N ILE A 73 14.58 -21.70 -6.58
CA ILE A 73 14.49 -20.39 -7.23
C ILE A 73 13.20 -19.61 -6.87
N PHE A 74 12.11 -20.33 -6.54
CA PHE A 74 10.87 -19.67 -6.09
C PHE A 74 10.95 -19.20 -4.65
N HIS A 75 11.82 -19.80 -3.82
CA HIS A 75 12.09 -19.28 -2.48
C HIS A 75 12.72 -17.89 -2.54
N GLU A 76 13.45 -17.56 -3.62
CA GLU A 76 14.00 -16.22 -3.78
C GLU A 76 12.91 -15.16 -3.99
N LEU A 77 11.81 -15.51 -4.68
CA LEU A 77 10.63 -14.61 -4.76
C LEU A 77 9.93 -14.48 -3.40
N GLU A 78 9.81 -15.58 -2.66
CA GLU A 78 9.27 -15.56 -1.30
C GLU A 78 10.10 -14.64 -0.39
N TYR A 79 11.43 -14.77 -0.44
CA TYR A 79 12.34 -13.92 0.35
C TYR A 79 12.27 -12.45 -0.08
N LEU A 80 12.17 -12.17 -1.39
CA LEU A 80 11.97 -10.81 -1.89
C LEU A 80 10.68 -10.20 -1.34
N LEU A 81 9.55 -10.93 -1.42
CA LEU A 81 8.28 -10.45 -0.87
C LEU A 81 8.34 -10.28 0.65
N ARG A 82 8.99 -11.19 1.37
CA ARG A 82 9.16 -11.10 2.82
C ARG A 82 9.97 -9.86 3.22
N ASP A 83 11.08 -9.60 2.55
CA ASP A 83 11.89 -8.40 2.79
C ASP A 83 11.10 -7.13 2.47
N TYR A 84 10.36 -7.13 1.34
CA TYR A 84 9.49 -6.01 0.96
C TYR A 84 8.37 -5.77 1.98
N TYR A 85 7.65 -6.79 2.40
CA TYR A 85 6.58 -6.65 3.40
C TYR A 85 7.12 -6.19 4.76
N THR A 86 8.28 -6.71 5.17
CA THR A 86 8.94 -6.29 6.42
C THR A 86 9.29 -4.81 6.36
N GLU A 87 9.91 -4.37 5.27
CA GLU A 87 10.29 -2.98 5.08
C GLU A 87 9.08 -2.06 4.97
N ALA A 88 8.04 -2.48 4.23
CA ALA A 88 6.81 -1.72 4.09
C ALA A 88 6.09 -1.55 5.43
N THR A 89 5.97 -2.63 6.20
CA THR A 89 5.33 -2.59 7.53
C THR A 89 6.07 -1.65 8.47
N ARG A 90 7.42 -1.73 8.51
CA ARG A 90 8.25 -0.83 9.30
C ARG A 90 8.05 0.62 8.88
N ASN A 91 8.19 0.90 7.59
CA ASN A 91 8.11 2.25 7.03
C ASN A 91 6.73 2.90 7.25
N ILE A 92 5.64 2.17 6.98
CA ILE A 92 4.28 2.66 7.21
C ILE A 92 4.09 3.01 8.69
N LYS A 93 4.51 2.12 9.60
CA LYS A 93 4.37 2.32 11.04
C LYS A 93 5.21 3.49 11.57
N GLU A 94 6.45 3.63 11.14
CA GLU A 94 7.34 4.72 11.54
C GLU A 94 6.84 6.10 11.07
N ASN A 95 5.98 6.12 10.05
CA ASN A 95 5.33 7.33 9.55
C ASN A 95 3.86 7.47 10.01
N ASP A 96 3.47 6.82 11.12
CA ASP A 96 2.13 6.83 11.73
C ASP A 96 1.02 6.40 10.76
N GLY A 97 1.35 5.56 9.80
CA GLY A 97 0.40 4.91 8.91
C GLY A 97 -0.10 3.59 9.50
N ILE A 98 -1.19 3.12 8.96
CA ILE A 98 -1.80 1.84 9.29
C ILE A 98 -1.71 0.91 8.09
N LEU A 99 -1.11 -0.26 8.26
CA LEU A 99 -1.13 -1.34 7.29
C LEU A 99 -2.47 -2.06 7.40
N ASP A 100 -3.28 -2.00 6.36
CA ASP A 100 -4.57 -2.72 6.33
C ASP A 100 -4.34 -4.20 5.98
N LYS A 101 -3.76 -4.47 4.81
CA LYS A 101 -3.52 -5.84 4.34
C LYS A 101 -2.51 -5.93 3.20
N PHE A 102 -1.97 -7.13 3.03
CA PHE A 102 -1.27 -7.53 1.82
C PHE A 102 -2.27 -8.06 0.77
N ILE A 103 -2.10 -7.66 -0.48
CA ILE A 103 -2.94 -8.05 -1.62
C ILE A 103 -2.05 -8.63 -2.71
N GLY A 104 -1.69 -9.90 -2.59
CA GLY A 104 -0.68 -10.50 -3.48
C GLY A 104 0.68 -9.81 -3.30
N ASP A 105 1.26 -9.25 -4.34
CA ASP A 105 2.46 -8.42 -4.31
C ASP A 105 2.18 -6.93 -3.98
N GLY A 106 0.90 -6.59 -3.76
CA GLY A 106 0.48 -5.25 -3.37
C GLY A 106 0.23 -5.11 -1.88
N ILE A 107 0.18 -3.86 -1.43
CA ILE A 107 -0.12 -3.47 -0.05
C ILE A 107 -1.18 -2.39 -0.04
N PHE A 108 -2.16 -2.53 0.84
CA PHE A 108 -3.12 -1.50 1.18
C PHE A 108 -2.80 -0.92 2.55
N SER A 109 -2.69 0.39 2.61
CA SER A 109 -2.42 1.15 3.84
C SER A 109 -3.14 2.49 3.80
N TYR A 110 -3.20 3.16 4.93
CA TYR A 110 -3.76 4.51 5.03
C TYR A 110 -3.11 5.30 6.16
N PHE A 111 -3.23 6.64 6.08
CA PHE A 111 -2.67 7.60 7.04
C PHE A 111 -3.74 8.60 7.45
N GLY A 112 -3.61 9.14 8.67
CA GLY A 112 -4.48 10.21 9.16
C GLY A 112 -5.66 9.72 9.99
N TYR A 113 -5.69 8.45 10.41
CA TYR A 113 -6.71 7.97 11.31
C TYR A 113 -6.58 8.64 12.68
N GLN A 114 -7.69 9.28 13.15
CA GLN A 114 -7.77 10.05 14.38
C GLN A 114 -6.85 11.29 14.46
N GLU A 115 -6.19 11.66 13.38
CA GLU A 115 -5.35 12.85 13.36
C GLU A 115 -6.17 14.13 13.20
N ARG A 116 -5.79 15.17 13.94
CA ARG A 116 -6.41 16.50 13.87
C ARG A 116 -5.61 17.48 13.00
N GLU A 117 -4.30 17.25 12.90
CA GLU A 117 -3.38 18.12 12.15
C GLU A 117 -2.89 17.42 10.87
N PHE A 118 -3.67 17.54 9.81
CA PHE A 118 -3.39 16.88 8.53
C PHE A 118 -2.09 17.32 7.85
N ASP A 119 -1.54 18.49 8.15
CA ASP A 119 -0.31 18.96 7.53
C ASP A 119 0.88 18.02 7.79
N GLN A 120 0.98 17.47 9.01
CA GLN A 120 1.99 16.48 9.34
C GLN A 120 1.70 15.13 8.67
N VAL A 121 0.42 14.74 8.61
CA VAL A 121 -0.03 13.49 7.96
C VAL A 121 0.37 13.47 6.49
N TYR A 122 0.16 14.57 5.76
CA TYR A 122 0.56 14.66 4.35
C TYR A 122 2.06 14.45 4.17
N SER A 123 2.86 15.10 5.02
CA SER A 123 4.32 15.00 4.95
C SER A 123 4.83 13.59 5.27
N LYS A 124 4.23 12.93 6.27
CA LYS A 124 4.55 11.54 6.64
C LYS A 124 4.16 10.56 5.55
N ALA A 125 2.92 10.64 5.06
CA ALA A 125 2.44 9.73 4.01
C ALA A 125 3.29 9.82 2.73
N VAL A 126 3.58 11.03 2.25
CA VAL A 126 4.44 11.23 1.09
C VAL A 126 5.89 10.84 1.38
N GLY A 127 6.37 11.12 2.59
CA GLY A 127 7.70 10.67 3.05
C GLY A 127 7.83 9.16 2.99
N ALA A 128 6.85 8.44 3.55
CA ALA A 128 6.77 6.99 3.52
C ALA A 128 6.78 6.45 2.08
N ALA A 129 6.05 7.12 1.16
CA ALA A 129 6.02 6.73 -0.25
C ALA A 129 7.40 6.79 -0.90
N TYR A 130 8.14 7.86 -0.72
CA TYR A 130 9.48 8.00 -1.27
C TYR A 130 10.49 7.05 -0.63
N GLU A 131 10.42 6.89 0.69
CA GLU A 131 11.35 6.02 1.42
C GLU A 131 11.17 4.56 1.02
N LEU A 132 9.94 4.06 1.01
CA LEU A 132 9.66 2.67 0.63
C LEU A 132 10.08 2.40 -0.81
N LYS A 133 9.78 3.31 -1.74
CA LYS A 133 10.24 3.22 -3.12
C LYS A 133 11.77 3.10 -3.20
N THR A 134 12.50 3.94 -2.46
CA THR A 134 13.97 3.94 -2.43
C THR A 134 14.53 2.65 -1.83
N ASN A 135 13.94 2.16 -0.74
CA ASN A 135 14.39 0.95 -0.07
C ASN A 135 14.04 -0.30 -0.87
N PHE A 136 12.94 -0.29 -1.63
CA PHE A 136 12.61 -1.39 -2.55
C PHE A 136 13.69 -1.60 -3.62
N VAL A 137 14.33 -0.55 -4.12
CA VAL A 137 15.45 -0.70 -5.06
C VAL A 137 16.58 -1.54 -4.45
N LYS A 138 16.94 -1.28 -3.19
CA LYS A 138 17.98 -2.06 -2.48
C LYS A 138 17.55 -3.52 -2.28
N ILE A 139 16.29 -3.75 -1.90
CA ILE A 139 15.72 -5.09 -1.76
C ILE A 139 15.80 -5.83 -3.10
N LYS A 140 15.29 -5.22 -4.16
CA LYS A 140 15.36 -5.78 -5.52
C LYS A 140 16.78 -6.16 -5.92
N GLU A 141 17.72 -5.25 -5.79
CA GLU A 141 19.14 -5.48 -6.16
C GLU A 141 19.77 -6.62 -5.38
N LYS A 142 19.48 -6.73 -4.08
CA LYS A 142 19.93 -7.86 -3.24
C LYS A 142 19.48 -9.19 -3.84
N HIS A 143 18.18 -9.34 -4.12
CA HIS A 143 17.61 -10.60 -4.61
C HIS A 143 17.99 -10.90 -6.07
N LEU A 144 18.09 -9.87 -6.93
CA LEU A 144 18.62 -10.05 -8.28
C LEU A 144 20.07 -10.52 -8.28
N LYS A 145 20.89 -10.01 -7.36
CA LYS A 145 22.28 -10.46 -7.19
C LYS A 145 22.35 -11.93 -6.79
N ILE A 146 21.48 -12.39 -5.90
CA ILE A 146 21.39 -13.80 -5.49
C ILE A 146 20.97 -14.67 -6.69
N LEU A 147 19.94 -14.25 -7.46
CA LEU A 147 19.54 -14.96 -8.67
C LEU A 147 20.70 -15.11 -9.67
N CYS A 148 21.50 -14.07 -9.84
CA CYS A 148 22.69 -14.12 -10.70
C CYS A 148 23.78 -15.06 -10.15
N SER A 149 24.15 -14.92 -8.86
CA SER A 149 25.30 -15.61 -8.28
C SER A 149 25.02 -17.09 -8.00
N HIS A 150 23.86 -17.43 -7.45
CA HIS A 150 23.53 -18.81 -7.07
C HIS A 150 22.88 -19.62 -8.19
N TYR A 151 22.09 -18.97 -9.04
CA TYR A 151 21.33 -19.66 -10.09
C TYR A 151 21.86 -19.39 -11.50
N GLY A 152 22.88 -18.53 -11.62
CA GLY A 152 23.43 -18.13 -12.92
C GLY A 152 22.39 -17.50 -13.83
N TYR A 153 21.40 -16.82 -13.25
CA TYR A 153 20.27 -16.26 -13.99
C TYR A 153 20.04 -14.80 -13.67
N ARG A 154 20.07 -13.98 -14.71
CA ARG A 154 19.70 -12.56 -14.62
C ARG A 154 18.32 -12.36 -15.26
N PRO A 155 17.30 -11.98 -14.49
CA PRO A 155 16.00 -11.66 -15.05
C PRO A 155 16.06 -10.52 -16.08
N ILE A 156 15.27 -10.65 -17.13
CA ILE A 156 15.08 -9.60 -18.14
C ILE A 156 14.01 -8.62 -17.65
N THR A 157 13.02 -9.15 -16.91
CA THR A 157 11.94 -8.34 -16.33
C THR A 157 12.48 -7.44 -15.23
N ASP A 158 12.42 -6.13 -15.46
CA ASP A 158 12.74 -5.13 -14.44
C ASP A 158 11.49 -4.78 -13.64
N ILE A 159 11.50 -5.16 -12.37
CA ILE A 159 10.44 -4.87 -11.40
C ILE A 159 10.76 -3.59 -10.62
N ASN A 160 9.76 -2.77 -10.33
CA ASN A 160 9.91 -1.58 -9.49
C ASN A 160 8.64 -1.38 -8.66
N LEU A 161 8.74 -0.60 -7.60
CA LEU A 161 7.58 -0.27 -6.78
C LEU A 161 6.83 0.92 -7.41
N LYS A 162 5.53 0.76 -7.59
CA LYS A 162 4.60 1.85 -7.93
C LYS A 162 3.65 2.11 -6.77
N CYS A 163 3.14 3.31 -6.69
CA CYS A 163 2.29 3.76 -5.58
C CYS A 163 1.18 4.66 -6.09
N ALA A 164 -0.01 4.49 -5.56
CA ALA A 164 -1.12 5.43 -5.71
C ALA A 164 -1.55 5.96 -4.36
N MET A 165 -1.84 7.28 -4.30
CA MET A 165 -2.30 7.93 -3.08
C MET A 165 -3.52 8.82 -3.37
N HIS A 166 -4.52 8.75 -2.52
CA HIS A 166 -5.73 9.55 -2.62
C HIS A 166 -6.15 10.06 -1.24
N LEU A 167 -6.56 11.31 -1.17
CA LEU A 167 -7.21 11.89 0.01
C LEU A 167 -8.72 11.79 -0.20
N GLY A 168 -9.37 10.96 0.61
CA GLY A 168 -10.79 10.69 0.44
C GLY A 168 -11.50 10.30 1.73
N GLU A 169 -12.82 10.19 1.67
CA GLU A 169 -13.67 9.76 2.77
C GLU A 169 -13.95 8.26 2.69
N VAL A 170 -13.80 7.58 3.82
CA VAL A 170 -13.99 6.14 3.90
C VAL A 170 -14.87 5.76 5.08
N LEU A 171 -15.56 4.67 4.94
CA LEU A 171 -16.20 3.96 6.03
C LEU A 171 -15.14 3.07 6.68
N PHE A 172 -14.60 3.52 7.82
CA PHE A 172 -13.62 2.77 8.57
C PHE A 172 -14.30 2.08 9.75
N GLY A 173 -14.04 0.79 9.91
CA GLY A 173 -14.68 0.05 10.98
C GLY A 173 -14.38 -1.45 11.01
N TYR A 174 -15.03 -2.09 11.95
CA TYR A 174 -15.00 -3.54 12.14
C TYR A 174 -16.10 -4.20 11.31
N TRP A 175 -15.68 -5.04 10.40
CA TRP A 175 -16.56 -5.80 9.52
C TRP A 175 -16.47 -7.29 9.89
N TYR A 176 -17.58 -7.92 10.13
CA TYR A 176 -17.59 -9.31 10.59
C TYR A 176 -18.64 -10.16 9.89
N SER A 177 -18.32 -11.42 9.81
CA SER A 177 -19.25 -12.52 9.55
C SER A 177 -19.03 -13.59 10.62
N PRO A 178 -19.91 -14.60 10.74
CA PRO A 178 -19.73 -15.67 11.72
C PRO A 178 -18.38 -16.40 11.67
N LEU A 179 -17.69 -16.34 10.52
CA LEU A 179 -16.46 -17.08 10.28
C LEU A 179 -15.23 -16.19 10.05
N ARG A 180 -15.40 -14.85 9.93
CA ARG A 180 -14.30 -13.95 9.62
C ARG A 180 -14.59 -12.53 10.09
N SER A 181 -13.57 -11.92 10.66
CA SER A 181 -13.59 -10.51 11.05
C SER A 181 -12.46 -9.74 10.37
N GLN A 182 -12.68 -8.47 10.12
CA GLN A 182 -11.70 -7.59 9.51
C GLN A 182 -11.94 -6.14 9.96
N ILE A 183 -10.87 -5.42 10.28
CA ILE A 183 -10.90 -3.97 10.42
C ILE A 183 -10.29 -3.40 9.15
N THR A 184 -11.05 -2.58 8.45
CA THR A 184 -10.61 -2.04 7.15
C THR A 184 -11.39 -0.79 6.79
N ALA A 185 -10.82 -0.02 5.86
CA ALA A 185 -11.50 1.07 5.17
C ALA A 185 -12.25 0.55 3.95
N ILE A 186 -13.50 0.96 3.80
CA ILE A 186 -14.35 0.64 2.65
C ILE A 186 -14.94 1.95 2.12
N GLY A 187 -15.08 2.07 0.81
CA GLY A 187 -15.73 3.23 0.19
C GLY A 187 -15.38 3.39 -1.28
N ASP A 188 -16.04 4.35 -1.89
CA ASP A 188 -15.80 4.70 -3.29
C ASP A 188 -14.38 5.23 -3.48
N ASP A 189 -13.89 6.04 -2.53
CA ASP A 189 -12.53 6.58 -2.55
C ASP A 189 -11.44 5.51 -2.42
N VAL A 190 -11.71 4.39 -1.73
CA VAL A 190 -10.81 3.22 -1.73
C VAL A 190 -10.74 2.60 -3.12
N ASN A 191 -11.91 2.42 -3.76
CA ASN A 191 -11.99 1.90 -5.13
C ASN A 191 -11.31 2.85 -6.12
N PHE A 192 -11.50 4.16 -5.96
CA PHE A 192 -10.85 5.17 -6.79
C PHE A 192 -9.33 5.10 -6.66
N CYS A 193 -8.79 5.05 -5.45
CA CYS A 193 -7.35 4.92 -5.23
C CYS A 193 -6.77 3.66 -5.87
N SER A 194 -7.47 2.53 -5.77
CA SER A 194 -7.08 1.29 -6.47
C SER A 194 -7.08 1.45 -8.00
N ARG A 195 -7.99 2.26 -8.58
CA ARG A 195 -7.96 2.56 -10.03
C ARG A 195 -6.79 3.44 -10.41
N ILE A 196 -6.43 4.41 -9.57
CA ILE A 196 -5.22 5.22 -9.77
C ILE A 196 -3.98 4.34 -9.73
N GLU A 197 -3.92 3.34 -8.85
CA GLU A 197 -2.82 2.39 -8.77
C GLU A 197 -2.65 1.62 -10.10
N GLY A 198 -3.73 1.11 -10.67
CA GLY A 198 -3.71 0.45 -11.97
C GLY A 198 -3.28 1.36 -13.13
N PHE A 199 -3.36 2.69 -12.98
CA PHE A 199 -2.89 3.66 -13.95
C PHE A 199 -1.40 3.98 -13.80
N ALA A 200 -0.84 3.83 -12.59
CA ALA A 200 0.56 4.11 -12.32
C ALA A 200 1.48 3.18 -13.14
N GLU A 201 2.46 3.79 -13.78
CA GLU A 201 3.50 3.06 -14.50
C GLU A 201 4.67 2.70 -13.58
N ASN A 202 5.65 2.03 -14.16
CA ASN A 202 6.85 1.58 -13.45
C ASN A 202 7.52 2.72 -12.69
N ASP A 203 7.77 2.52 -11.40
CA ASP A 203 8.51 3.48 -10.54
C ASP A 203 7.80 4.84 -10.30
N GLN A 204 6.48 4.92 -10.49
CA GLN A 204 5.72 6.15 -10.28
C GLN A 204 5.01 6.17 -8.92
N ILE A 205 4.92 7.37 -8.34
CA ILE A 205 4.01 7.71 -7.25
C ILE A 205 2.95 8.64 -7.83
N ILE A 206 1.75 8.13 -8.03
CA ILE A 206 0.62 8.86 -8.60
C ILE A 206 -0.33 9.28 -7.49
N ILE A 207 -0.75 10.54 -7.52
CA ILE A 207 -1.69 11.08 -6.54
C ILE A 207 -2.93 11.67 -7.21
N SER A 208 -4.03 11.66 -6.48
CA SER A 208 -5.28 12.30 -6.91
C SER A 208 -5.17 13.83 -6.87
N LYS A 209 -6.16 14.49 -7.47
CA LYS A 209 -6.28 15.96 -7.42
C LYS A 209 -6.49 16.45 -5.99
N GLU A 210 -7.31 15.76 -5.21
CA GLU A 210 -7.65 16.11 -3.82
C GLU A 210 -6.40 16.14 -2.95
N LEU A 211 -5.56 15.11 -3.05
CA LEU A 211 -4.29 15.06 -2.33
C LEU A 211 -3.29 16.10 -2.84
N ASN A 212 -3.21 16.30 -4.17
CA ASN A 212 -2.35 17.34 -4.75
C ASN A 212 -2.74 18.74 -4.28
N ASP A 213 -4.04 19.04 -4.23
CA ASP A 213 -4.52 20.34 -3.81
C ASP A 213 -4.28 20.57 -2.30
N ALA A 214 -4.43 19.52 -1.48
CA ALA A 214 -4.09 19.55 -0.07
C ALA A 214 -2.59 19.80 0.15
N LEU A 215 -1.71 19.08 -0.53
CA LEU A 215 -0.26 19.28 -0.47
C LEU A 215 0.18 20.69 -0.86
N ARG A 216 -0.51 21.33 -1.83
CA ARG A 216 -0.23 22.71 -2.24
C ARG A 216 -0.63 23.76 -1.21
N LYS A 217 -1.66 23.49 -0.40
CA LYS A 217 -2.11 24.38 0.67
C LYS A 217 -1.12 24.45 1.84
N ILE A 218 -0.41 23.35 2.08
CA ILE A 218 0.70 23.33 3.03
C ILE A 218 1.84 24.13 2.42
N ASN A 219 1.91 25.38 2.75
CA ASN A 219 2.70 26.49 2.17
C ASN A 219 4.23 26.27 2.10
N ASN A 220 4.71 25.05 1.86
CA ASN A 220 6.09 24.66 2.02
C ASN A 220 6.82 24.33 0.72
N ASN A 221 6.23 24.37 -0.46
CA ASN A 221 6.89 23.94 -1.74
C ASN A 221 7.74 22.66 -1.61
N THR A 222 7.44 21.84 -0.57
CA THR A 222 8.26 20.70 -0.20
C THR A 222 8.14 19.57 -1.21
N PHE A 223 7.01 19.54 -1.93
CA PHE A 223 6.71 18.46 -2.87
C PHE A 223 6.43 19.00 -4.27
N LYS A 224 7.18 18.49 -5.23
CA LYS A 224 6.95 18.79 -6.64
C LYS A 224 6.03 17.77 -7.28
N THR A 225 5.02 18.26 -7.98
CA THR A 225 4.09 17.40 -8.72
C THR A 225 4.06 17.78 -10.18
N LYS A 226 3.94 16.76 -11.03
CA LYS A 226 3.71 16.90 -12.47
C LYS A 226 2.30 16.47 -12.80
N LYS A 227 1.54 17.33 -13.45
CA LYS A 227 0.18 17.01 -13.91
C LYS A 227 0.23 16.04 -15.08
N ILE A 228 -0.53 14.97 -14.99
CA ILE A 228 -0.65 13.94 -16.03
C ILE A 228 -2.09 13.96 -16.56
N LYS A 229 -2.25 14.11 -17.87
CA LYS A 229 -3.55 13.96 -18.52
C LYS A 229 -3.82 12.47 -18.72
N ILE A 230 -4.98 12.01 -18.29
CA ILE A 230 -5.43 10.63 -18.53
C ILE A 230 -5.82 10.52 -20.02
N PRO A 231 -5.21 9.60 -20.78
CA PRO A 231 -5.58 9.37 -22.18
C PRO A 231 -7.04 8.90 -22.31
N GLU A 232 -7.69 9.23 -23.42
CA GLU A 232 -9.09 8.88 -23.62
C GLU A 232 -9.35 7.39 -23.71
N ASP A 233 -8.38 6.64 -24.19
CA ASP A 233 -8.39 5.19 -24.29
C ASP A 233 -8.10 4.46 -22.96
N LYS A 234 -7.55 5.19 -21.96
CA LYS A 234 -7.22 4.67 -20.62
C LYS A 234 -8.08 5.28 -19.51
N LYS A 235 -9.32 5.68 -19.82
CA LYS A 235 -10.22 6.25 -18.81
C LYS A 235 -10.35 5.36 -17.58
N LEU A 236 -10.34 5.98 -16.40
CA LEU A 236 -10.59 5.27 -15.16
C LEU A 236 -12.06 4.80 -15.15
N LYS A 237 -12.26 3.48 -15.17
CA LYS A 237 -13.60 2.89 -15.16
C LYS A 237 -14.38 3.40 -13.95
N THR A 238 -15.61 3.86 -14.15
CA THR A 238 -16.51 4.48 -13.15
C THR A 238 -16.14 5.93 -12.81
N TYR A 239 -14.92 6.39 -13.14
CA TYR A 239 -14.40 7.73 -12.83
C TYR A 239 -13.98 8.49 -14.11
N GLU A 240 -14.75 8.35 -15.19
CA GLU A 240 -14.45 8.94 -16.51
C GLU A 240 -14.45 10.48 -16.48
N HIS A 241 -15.04 11.09 -15.46
CA HIS A 241 -15.00 12.54 -15.22
C HIS A 241 -13.63 13.03 -14.80
N VAL A 242 -12.78 12.16 -14.23
CA VAL A 242 -11.40 12.51 -13.84
C VAL A 242 -10.53 12.59 -15.08
N LYS A 243 -10.01 13.77 -15.37
CA LYS A 243 -9.22 14.06 -16.56
C LYS A 243 -7.72 14.10 -16.28
N TYR A 244 -7.34 14.28 -15.04
CA TYR A 244 -5.95 14.50 -14.64
C TYR A 244 -5.64 13.81 -13.33
N LEU A 245 -4.43 13.27 -13.26
CA LEU A 245 -3.75 12.81 -12.06
C LEU A 245 -2.44 13.60 -11.90
N TYR A 246 -1.73 13.36 -10.83
CA TYR A 246 -0.46 14.04 -10.56
C TYR A 246 0.60 13.02 -10.17
N GLU A 247 1.79 13.16 -10.73
CA GLU A 247 2.97 12.39 -10.33
C GLU A 247 3.78 13.18 -9.33
N LEU A 248 4.16 12.56 -8.23
CA LEU A 248 5.13 13.11 -7.28
C LEU A 248 6.53 12.88 -7.85
N ILE A 249 7.24 13.97 -8.21
CA ILE A 249 8.55 13.92 -8.90
C ILE A 249 9.74 14.28 -8.00
N GLY A 250 9.53 14.68 -6.77
CA GLY A 250 10.61 14.97 -5.83
C GLY A 250 10.19 15.77 -4.61
N LYS A 251 11.14 15.86 -3.66
CA LYS A 251 11.11 16.89 -2.61
C LYS A 251 11.99 18.04 -3.06
N ASP A 252 11.55 19.29 -2.85
CA ASP A 252 12.48 20.41 -2.96
C ASP A 252 13.56 20.25 -1.89
N LYS A 253 14.79 20.08 -2.33
CA LYS A 253 15.94 20.24 -1.41
C LYS A 253 15.92 21.70 -0.99
N LYS A 254 15.48 21.99 0.23
CA LYS A 254 15.79 23.28 0.84
C LYS A 254 17.32 23.38 0.88
N ASN A 255 17.88 24.37 0.17
CA ASN A 255 19.25 24.84 0.37
C ASN A 255 19.45 25.26 1.82
#